data_45a63c9539b7f3bb9777ebe903c4ecc6
#
_entry.id   45a63c9539b7f3bb9777ebe903c4ecc6
#
_cell.length_a   1.000
_cell.length_b   1.000
_cell.length_c   1.000
_cell.angle_alpha   90.00
_cell.angle_beta   90.00
_cell.angle_gamma   90.00
#
_symmetry.space_group_name_H-M   'P 1'
#
loop_
_entity.id
_entity.type
_entity.pdbx_description
1 polymer ?
#
loop_
_entity_poly.entity_id
_entity_poly.type
_entity_poly.pdbx_seq_one_letter_code
_entity_poly.pdbx_strand_id
1 'polypeptide(L)'
;MTRIFIADVSCIDIEAFLGKVSPARREKTLRLSKDDDKRRSLGAEMLLIKAAGRDDYVLSKNEKPYFPDNEVFFSLAHCGDYAVCAVSDVPVGVDIELPRAGGSSLAKRFFRHDEAALVYAADDPDREVC
;
A
#
# COMPACT_ATOMS: atom_id res chain seq x y z
N MET A 1 -18.19 0.16 3.40
CA MET A 1 -17.77 -0.14 2.03
C MET A 1 -16.25 -0.25 1.96
N THR A 2 -15.74 -1.18 1.19
CA THR A 2 -14.29 -1.37 1.04
C THR A 2 -13.84 -0.89 -0.33
N ARG A 3 -12.71 -0.18 -0.36
CA ARG A 3 -12.09 0.28 -1.61
C ARG A 3 -10.65 -0.17 -1.66
N ILE A 4 -10.19 -0.53 -2.86
CA ILE A 4 -8.83 -0.98 -3.08
C ILE A 4 -8.18 -0.07 -4.13
N PHE A 5 -6.97 0.39 -3.83
CA PHE A 5 -6.16 1.23 -4.70
C PHE A 5 -4.86 0.52 -5.00
N ILE A 6 -4.41 0.58 -6.24
CA ILE A 6 -3.12 0.03 -6.65
C ILE A 6 -2.37 1.08 -7.45
N ALA A 7 -1.06 1.12 -7.28
CA ALA A 7 -0.20 2.05 -8.01
C ALA A 7 1.10 1.38 -8.43
N ASP A 8 1.58 1.76 -9.60
CA ASP A 8 2.94 1.49 -10.03
C ASP A 8 3.84 2.56 -9.41
N VAL A 9 4.79 2.14 -8.59
CA VAL A 9 5.64 3.05 -7.82
C VAL A 9 7.06 3.11 -8.37
N SER A 10 7.31 2.50 -9.53
CA SER A 10 8.65 2.37 -10.10
C SER A 10 9.27 3.71 -10.52
N CYS A 11 8.47 4.72 -10.80
CA CYS A 11 8.97 6.02 -11.24
C CYS A 11 8.92 7.11 -10.16
N ILE A 12 8.71 6.74 -8.90
CA ILE A 12 8.68 7.71 -7.80
C ILE A 12 10.06 8.36 -7.63
N ASP A 13 10.06 9.69 -7.55
CA ASP A 13 11.24 10.47 -7.16
C ASP A 13 11.39 10.42 -5.65
N ILE A 14 12.38 9.67 -5.18
CA ILE A 14 12.56 9.40 -3.75
C ILE A 14 12.75 10.71 -2.97
N GLU A 15 13.63 11.59 -3.44
CA GLU A 15 13.92 12.84 -2.72
C GLU A 15 12.70 13.75 -2.62
N ALA A 16 11.96 13.88 -3.72
CA ALA A 16 10.76 14.71 -3.73
C ALA A 16 9.70 14.19 -2.78
N PHE A 17 9.52 12.86 -2.74
CA PHE A 17 8.47 12.25 -1.94
C PHE A 17 8.83 12.14 -0.46
N LEU A 18 10.11 12.06 -0.11
CA LEU A 18 10.53 12.08 1.29
C LEU A 18 10.03 13.32 2.04
N GLY A 19 9.91 14.44 1.35
CA GLY A 19 9.39 15.67 1.94
C GLY A 19 7.88 15.71 2.07
N LYS A 20 7.16 14.75 1.46
CA LYS A 20 5.70 14.75 1.43
C LYS A 20 5.06 13.73 2.36
N VAL A 21 5.85 12.82 2.92
CA VAL A 21 5.34 11.75 3.77
C VAL A 21 5.47 12.12 5.25
N SER A 22 4.79 11.37 6.11
CA SER A 22 4.85 11.57 7.55
C SER A 22 6.26 11.36 8.09
N PRO A 23 6.62 11.95 9.25
CA PRO A 23 7.93 11.72 9.86
C PRO A 23 8.21 10.24 10.12
N ALA A 24 7.21 9.48 10.54
CA ALA A 24 7.36 8.05 10.78
C ALA A 24 7.73 7.29 9.50
N ARG A 25 7.05 7.60 8.40
CA ARG A 25 7.33 6.97 7.09
C ARG A 25 8.68 7.39 6.57
N ARG A 26 9.02 8.67 6.72
CA ARG A 26 10.32 9.19 6.29
C ARG A 26 11.46 8.46 6.99
N GLU A 27 11.39 8.31 8.30
CA GLU A 27 12.41 7.62 9.08
C GLU A 27 12.51 6.16 8.65
N LYS A 28 11.38 5.46 8.51
CA LYS A 28 11.36 4.08 8.05
C LYS A 28 11.98 3.94 6.66
N THR A 29 11.64 4.84 5.75
CA THR A 29 12.17 4.82 4.38
C THR A 29 13.68 5.04 4.35
N LEU A 30 14.17 5.98 5.14
CA LEU A 30 15.62 6.28 5.19
C LEU A 30 16.44 5.13 5.73
N ARG A 31 15.83 4.20 6.49
CA ARG A 31 16.53 3.00 6.98
C ARG A 31 16.67 1.90 5.92
N LEU A 32 15.94 2.00 4.83
CA LEU A 32 16.03 1.03 3.74
C LEU A 32 17.28 1.30 2.91
N SER A 33 17.92 0.23 2.43
CA SER A 33 19.16 0.35 1.67
C SER A 33 18.95 0.42 0.16
N LYS A 34 17.88 -0.20 -0.35
CA LYS A 34 17.63 -0.27 -1.78
C LYS A 34 16.61 0.78 -2.22
N ASP A 35 16.86 1.41 -3.37
CA ASP A 35 15.97 2.42 -3.91
C ASP A 35 14.59 1.87 -4.24
N ASP A 36 14.51 0.64 -4.74
CA ASP A 36 13.21 0.03 -5.03
C ASP A 36 12.37 -0.13 -3.77
N ASP A 37 13.01 -0.50 -2.65
CA ASP A 37 12.32 -0.60 -1.36
C ASP A 37 11.85 0.76 -0.87
N LYS A 38 12.67 1.80 -1.09
CA LYS A 38 12.30 3.18 -0.75
C LYS A 38 11.09 3.65 -1.56
N ARG A 39 11.07 3.36 -2.87
CA ARG A 39 9.94 3.72 -3.72
C ARG A 39 8.66 3.03 -3.28
N ARG A 40 8.73 1.74 -2.93
CA ARG A 40 7.56 1.01 -2.43
C ARG A 40 7.05 1.59 -1.11
N SER A 41 7.97 1.94 -0.21
CA SER A 41 7.60 2.55 1.07
C SER A 41 6.89 3.89 0.88
N LEU A 42 7.46 4.76 0.07
CA LEU A 42 6.88 6.07 -0.23
C LEU A 42 5.55 5.95 -0.97
N GLY A 43 5.49 5.04 -1.95
CA GLY A 43 4.28 4.82 -2.72
C GLY A 43 3.14 4.29 -1.88
N ALA A 44 3.42 3.41 -0.93
CA ALA A 44 2.39 2.89 -0.03
C ALA A 44 1.74 4.02 0.79
N GLU A 45 2.53 4.94 1.32
CA GLU A 45 1.97 6.04 2.08
C GLU A 45 1.21 7.03 1.20
N MET A 46 1.72 7.31 0.00
CA MET A 46 0.99 8.19 -0.92
C MET A 46 -0.37 7.60 -1.29
N LEU A 47 -0.44 6.28 -1.47
CA LEU A 47 -1.71 5.60 -1.69
C LEU A 47 -2.63 5.73 -0.48
N LEU A 48 -2.09 5.58 0.72
CA LEU A 48 -2.88 5.72 1.94
C LEU A 48 -3.47 7.13 2.05
N ILE A 49 -2.67 8.16 1.82
CA ILE A 49 -3.12 9.53 1.84
C ILE A 49 -4.24 9.73 0.81
N LYS A 50 -4.06 9.22 -0.39
CA LYS A 50 -5.06 9.32 -1.44
C LYS A 50 -6.35 8.58 -1.09
N ALA A 51 -6.23 7.40 -0.52
CA ALA A 51 -7.37 6.53 -0.22
C ALA A 51 -8.13 6.98 1.03
N ALA A 52 -7.44 7.34 2.09
CA ALA A 52 -8.03 7.67 3.38
C ALA A 52 -8.14 9.17 3.61
N GLY A 53 -7.38 9.98 2.89
CA GLY A 53 -7.36 11.43 3.07
C GLY A 53 -6.61 11.89 4.32
N ARG A 54 -5.83 11.00 4.95
CA ARG A 54 -5.12 11.32 6.19
C ARG A 54 -3.89 10.44 6.35
N ASP A 55 -2.92 10.89 7.13
CA ASP A 55 -1.68 10.15 7.41
C ASP A 55 -1.32 10.13 8.91
N ASP A 56 -2.28 10.45 9.76
CA ASP A 56 -2.07 10.52 11.22
C ASP A 56 -2.17 9.15 11.90
N TYR A 57 -1.77 8.10 11.22
CA TYR A 57 -1.71 6.76 11.78
C TYR A 57 -0.62 6.66 12.86
N VAL A 58 -0.78 5.66 13.71
CA VAL A 58 0.23 5.27 14.69
C VAL A 58 0.65 3.83 14.43
N LEU A 59 1.77 3.41 15.03
CA LEU A 59 2.27 2.05 14.85
C LEU A 59 1.93 1.19 16.05
N SER A 60 1.46 -0.04 15.78
CA SER A 60 1.23 -1.03 16.82
C SER A 60 2.56 -1.60 17.33
N LYS A 61 2.52 -2.50 18.33
CA LYS A 61 3.71 -3.18 18.86
C LYS A 61 4.50 -3.90 17.76
N ASN A 62 3.81 -4.38 16.72
CA ASN A 62 4.44 -5.06 15.59
C ASN A 62 4.77 -4.10 14.45
N GLU A 63 4.79 -2.80 14.74
CA GLU A 63 5.05 -1.75 13.75
C GLU A 63 4.04 -1.72 12.59
N LYS A 64 2.84 -2.23 12.82
CA LYS A 64 1.76 -2.16 11.84
C LYS A 64 1.01 -0.84 12.00
N PRO A 65 0.86 -0.04 10.92
CA PRO A 65 0.17 1.23 11.02
C PRO A 65 -1.35 1.06 11.16
N TYR A 66 -1.96 1.93 11.94
CA TYR A 66 -3.42 1.95 12.12
C TYR A 66 -3.89 3.33 12.59
N PHE A 67 -5.18 3.63 12.40
CA PHE A 67 -5.77 4.84 12.92
C PHE A 67 -6.42 4.53 14.28
N PRO A 68 -5.97 5.20 15.37
CA PRO A 68 -6.44 4.84 16.72
C PRO A 68 -7.88 5.20 17.02
N ASP A 69 -8.50 6.05 16.20
CA ASP A 69 -9.92 6.40 16.38
C ASP A 69 -10.89 5.31 15.87
N ASN A 70 -10.38 4.29 15.18
CA ASN A 70 -11.18 3.19 14.61
C ASN A 70 -12.28 3.63 13.64
N GLU A 71 -12.16 4.81 13.04
CA GLU A 71 -13.12 5.27 12.04
C GLU A 71 -12.83 4.68 10.67
N VAL A 72 -11.56 4.48 10.34
CA VAL A 72 -11.12 3.92 9.08
C VAL A 72 -10.10 2.83 9.35
N PHE A 73 -10.28 1.70 8.70
CA PHE A 73 -9.31 0.60 8.71
C PHE A 73 -8.63 0.53 7.37
N PHE A 74 -7.34 0.21 7.37
CA PHE A 74 -6.60 0.09 6.12
C PHE A 74 -5.55 -1.01 6.22
N SER A 75 -5.11 -1.46 5.06
CA SER A 75 -3.99 -2.40 4.93
C SER A 75 -3.16 -2.01 3.74
N LEU A 76 -1.86 -2.13 3.87
CA LEU A 76 -0.90 -1.81 2.82
C LEU A 76 -0.08 -3.05 2.50
N ALA A 77 0.20 -3.26 1.22
CA ALA A 77 1.11 -4.29 0.75
C ALA A 77 1.84 -3.81 -0.49
N HIS A 78 2.97 -4.42 -0.80
CA HIS A 78 3.70 -4.11 -2.02
C HIS A 78 4.43 -5.34 -2.53
N CYS A 79 4.67 -5.37 -3.83
CA CYS A 79 5.43 -6.42 -4.49
C CYS A 79 5.92 -5.90 -5.84
N GLY A 80 7.20 -6.11 -6.13
CA GLY A 80 7.79 -5.62 -7.38
C GLY A 80 7.66 -4.10 -7.48
N ASP A 81 7.08 -3.61 -8.57
CA ASP A 81 6.90 -2.20 -8.84
C ASP A 81 5.55 -1.66 -8.35
N TYR A 82 4.81 -2.43 -7.57
CA TYR A 82 3.44 -2.11 -7.21
C TYR A 82 3.25 -1.98 -5.71
N ALA A 83 2.37 -1.05 -5.33
CA ALA A 83 1.85 -0.95 -3.98
C ALA A 83 0.33 -1.01 -4.03
N VAL A 84 -0.28 -1.52 -2.99
CA VAL A 84 -1.74 -1.62 -2.89
C VAL A 84 -2.18 -1.17 -1.51
N CYS A 85 -3.31 -0.47 -1.47
CA CYS A 85 -3.94 -0.01 -0.24
C CYS A 85 -5.41 -0.39 -0.26
N ALA A 86 -5.87 -1.06 0.79
CA ALA A 86 -7.29 -1.29 1.01
C ALA A 86 -7.76 -0.42 2.17
N VAL A 87 -8.90 0.24 2.01
CA VAL A 87 -9.53 1.03 3.07
C VAL A 87 -10.96 0.58 3.25
N SER A 88 -11.42 0.53 4.49
CA SER A 88 -12.75 0.04 4.82
C SER A 88 -13.24 0.63 6.14
N ASP A 89 -14.53 0.50 6.38
CA ASP A 89 -15.15 0.81 7.67
C ASP A 89 -15.11 -0.38 8.63
N VAL A 90 -14.54 -1.52 8.20
CA VAL A 90 -14.31 -2.71 9.03
C VAL A 90 -12.86 -3.14 8.88
N PRO A 91 -12.31 -3.93 9.81
CA PRO A 91 -10.95 -4.44 9.68
C PRO A 91 -10.74 -5.17 8.36
N VAL A 92 -9.61 -4.89 7.70
CA VAL A 92 -9.32 -5.34 6.36
C VAL A 92 -7.84 -5.69 6.24
N GLY A 93 -7.52 -6.68 5.39
CA GLY A 93 -6.17 -7.02 5.00
C GLY A 93 -6.07 -7.16 3.49
N VAL A 94 -4.92 -6.85 2.94
CA VAL A 94 -4.66 -6.96 1.52
C VAL A 94 -3.26 -7.52 1.30
N ASP A 95 -3.09 -8.26 0.24
CA ASP A 95 -1.80 -8.77 -0.20
C ASP A 95 -1.71 -8.66 -1.72
N ILE A 96 -0.49 -8.62 -2.23
CA ILE A 96 -0.23 -8.55 -3.67
C ILE A 96 0.96 -9.47 -3.99
N GLU A 97 0.82 -10.26 -5.05
CA GLU A 97 1.83 -11.19 -5.48
C GLU A 97 2.02 -11.09 -7.00
N LEU A 98 3.26 -11.27 -7.45
CA LEU A 98 3.57 -11.41 -8.85
C LEU A 98 3.58 -12.90 -9.22
N PRO A 99 2.95 -13.30 -10.33
CA PRO A 99 2.97 -14.69 -10.77
C PRO A 99 4.40 -15.17 -11.05
N ARG A 100 4.71 -16.40 -10.66
CA ARG A 100 6.06 -16.97 -10.82
C ARG A 100 6.43 -17.27 -12.26
N ALA A 101 5.45 -17.52 -13.11
CA ALA A 101 5.69 -18.03 -14.47
C ALA A 101 5.89 -16.94 -15.51
N GLY A 102 6.32 -15.75 -15.13
CA GLY A 102 6.54 -14.65 -16.07
C GLY A 102 5.27 -14.11 -16.68
N GLY A 103 4.13 -14.43 -16.13
CA GLY A 103 2.86 -13.86 -16.57
C GLY A 103 2.78 -12.37 -16.23
N SER A 104 1.96 -11.66 -16.99
CA SER A 104 1.75 -10.23 -16.79
C SER A 104 0.67 -9.90 -15.77
N SER A 105 -0.03 -10.90 -15.24
CA SER A 105 -1.13 -10.68 -14.31
C SER A 105 -0.63 -10.57 -12.87
N LEU A 106 -1.33 -9.75 -12.10
CA LEU A 106 -1.11 -9.60 -10.67
C LEU A 106 -2.19 -10.32 -9.90
N ALA A 107 -1.82 -10.93 -8.78
CA ALA A 107 -2.78 -11.49 -7.84
C ALA A 107 -2.88 -10.56 -6.64
N LYS A 108 -4.09 -10.11 -6.33
CA LYS A 108 -4.39 -9.30 -5.16
C LYS A 108 -5.23 -10.15 -4.22
N ARG A 109 -4.82 -10.25 -2.96
CA ARG A 109 -5.57 -10.97 -1.95
C ARG A 109 -6.15 -9.96 -0.97
N PHE A 110 -7.46 -10.00 -0.86
CA PHE A 110 -8.22 -9.10 -0.03
C PHE A 110 -8.89 -9.89 1.10
N PHE A 111 -8.75 -9.40 2.33
CA PHE A 111 -9.35 -10.03 3.50
C PHE A 111 -10.19 -9.01 4.26
N ARG A 112 -11.44 -9.37 4.53
CA ARG A 112 -12.24 -8.71 5.55
C ARG A 112 -12.17 -9.54 6.82
N HIS A 113 -12.64 -8.98 7.93
CA HIS A 113 -12.58 -9.65 9.23
C HIS A 113 -13.14 -11.08 9.19
N ASP A 114 -14.18 -11.31 8.41
CA ASP A 114 -14.93 -12.56 8.33
C ASP A 114 -14.85 -13.25 6.96
N GLU A 115 -14.11 -12.72 6.02
CA GLU A 115 -14.02 -13.32 4.69
C GLU A 115 -12.68 -13.02 4.03
N ALA A 116 -12.33 -13.84 3.03
CA ALA A 116 -11.16 -13.65 2.21
C ALA A 116 -11.50 -13.86 0.74
N ALA A 117 -10.96 -13.04 -0.12
CA ALA A 117 -11.15 -13.17 -1.55
C ALA A 117 -9.82 -12.94 -2.28
N LEU A 118 -9.57 -13.72 -3.32
CA LEU A 118 -8.41 -13.54 -4.18
C LEU A 118 -8.90 -12.92 -5.49
N VAL A 119 -8.31 -11.79 -5.83
CA VAL A 119 -8.67 -11.08 -7.06
C VAL A 119 -7.46 -11.07 -7.98
N TYR A 120 -7.66 -11.49 -9.23
CA TYR A 120 -6.64 -11.46 -10.26
C TYR A 120 -6.89 -10.26 -11.16
N ALA A 121 -5.82 -9.53 -11.45
CA ALA A 121 -5.87 -8.41 -12.38
C ALA A 121 -4.74 -8.55 -13.38
N ALA A 122 -5.10 -8.69 -14.65
CA ALA A 122 -4.18 -8.60 -15.79
C ALA A 122 -4.57 -7.33 -16.52
N ASP A 123 -3.61 -6.49 -16.87
CA ASP A 123 -3.88 -5.25 -17.60
C ASP A 123 -4.99 -4.41 -16.95
N ASP A 124 -4.91 -4.24 -15.64
CA ASP A 124 -5.92 -3.52 -14.88
C ASP A 124 -5.95 -2.04 -15.31
N PRO A 125 -7.05 -1.58 -15.94
CA PRO A 125 -7.12 -0.19 -16.40
C PRO A 125 -7.22 0.83 -15.26
N ASP A 126 -7.56 0.39 -14.05
CA ASP A 126 -7.66 1.26 -12.89
C ASP A 126 -6.33 1.41 -12.15
N ARG A 127 -5.29 0.74 -12.64
CA ARG A 127 -3.97 0.84 -12.05
C ARG A 127 -3.41 2.24 -12.26
N GLU A 128 -2.99 2.88 -11.19
CA GLU A 128 -2.31 4.17 -11.31
C GLU A 128 -0.87 3.96 -11.75
N VAL A 129 -0.43 4.79 -12.68
CA VAL A 129 0.96 4.84 -13.15
C VAL A 129 1.49 6.22 -12.82
N CYS A 130 2.59 6.26 -12.09
CA CYS A 130 3.22 7.52 -11.73
C CYS A 130 3.99 8.15 -12.90
#